data_b3ff2d9ccc83b8d13d81f335e86e2784
#
_entry.id   b3ff2d9ccc83b8d13d81f335e86e2784
#
_cell.length_a   1.000
_cell.length_b   1.000
_cell.length_c   1.000
_cell.angle_alpha   90.00
_cell.angle_beta   90.00
_cell.angle_gamma   90.00
#
_symmetry.space_group_name_H-M   'P 1'
#
loop_
_entity.id
_entity.type
_entity.pdbx_description
1 polymer ?
#
loop_
_entity_poly.entity_id
_entity_poly.type
_entity_poly.pdbx_seq_one_letter_code
_entity_poly.pdbx_strand_id
1 'polypeptide(L)'
;MKVREIMAKEVIYVSKNDDLSYVMSLMEKYNITKLPVVEDGRIIGIVTDNKIADKLGRIRSRGVPPARMHASTVMEKKFEKISPDMDLVEILKTVGEPGPTMLPVVVGENLVGVVTKADVIPLVKSEENIKEIMSTNVITVKPEERVIHARRLMIDNNIARLPVVEDGKVVGMVSDKEIAFAFANLRKNVSLRHQNNRIRNMIVRDIMKSPAITARDNISIRECAQIMIENEIGCLPIVGGDDKIKGVVTRTDLLKHLLKELEKG
;
A
#
# COMPACT_ATOMS: atom_id res chain seq x y z
N MET A 1 12.88 21.89 5.76
CA MET A 1 12.67 21.24 4.43
C MET A 1 11.22 21.43 4.03
N LYS A 2 10.98 21.87 2.81
CA LYS A 2 9.62 22.12 2.29
C LYS A 2 9.13 20.95 1.43
N VAL A 3 7.81 20.80 1.34
CA VAL A 3 7.13 19.76 0.53
C VAL A 3 7.64 19.74 -0.92
N ARG A 4 7.85 20.92 -1.54
CA ARG A 4 8.37 21.06 -2.93
C ARG A 4 9.72 20.39 -3.18
N GLU A 5 10.51 20.15 -2.13
CA GLU A 5 11.83 19.55 -2.22
C GLU A 5 11.79 18.03 -2.30
N ILE A 6 10.67 17.42 -1.85
CA ILE A 6 10.50 15.96 -1.77
C ILE A 6 9.34 15.42 -2.62
N MET A 7 8.40 16.28 -3.06
CA MET A 7 7.24 15.85 -3.83
C MET A 7 7.61 15.27 -5.21
N ALA A 8 6.93 14.24 -5.64
CA ALA A 8 6.94 13.79 -7.02
C ALA A 8 6.17 14.79 -7.89
N LYS A 9 6.84 15.38 -8.90
CA LYS A 9 6.27 16.39 -9.80
C LYS A 9 5.61 15.78 -11.03
N GLU A 10 6.16 14.67 -11.52
CA GLU A 10 5.56 13.89 -12.62
C GLU A 10 4.47 12.97 -12.06
N VAL A 11 3.27 13.51 -11.95
CA VAL A 11 2.14 12.79 -11.34
C VAL A 11 1.44 11.93 -12.40
N ILE A 12 1.40 10.62 -12.14
CA ILE A 12 0.54 9.70 -12.90
C ILE A 12 -0.87 9.82 -12.34
N TYR A 13 -1.82 10.17 -13.19
CA TYR A 13 -3.22 10.37 -12.80
C TYR A 13 -4.19 9.77 -13.83
N VAL A 14 -5.46 9.70 -13.48
CA VAL A 14 -6.54 9.21 -14.34
C VAL A 14 -7.72 10.19 -14.35
N SER A 15 -8.56 10.09 -15.37
CA SER A 15 -9.88 10.74 -15.44
C SER A 15 -10.92 9.92 -14.66
N LYS A 16 -11.98 10.57 -14.19
CA LYS A 16 -13.11 9.87 -13.53
C LYS A 16 -13.80 8.84 -14.45
N ASN A 17 -13.69 9.02 -15.77
CA ASN A 17 -14.31 8.16 -16.78
C ASN A 17 -13.38 7.03 -17.25
N ASP A 18 -12.11 7.01 -16.85
CA ASP A 18 -11.21 5.91 -17.16
C ASP A 18 -11.70 4.62 -16.52
N ASP A 19 -11.63 3.52 -17.25
CA ASP A 19 -12.06 2.23 -16.73
C ASP A 19 -11.03 1.63 -15.76
N LEU A 20 -11.49 0.74 -14.86
CA LEU A 20 -10.62 0.16 -13.84
C LEU A 20 -9.53 -0.73 -14.42
N SER A 21 -9.69 -1.30 -15.63
CA SER A 21 -8.60 -2.06 -16.24
C SER A 21 -7.45 -1.15 -16.61
N TYR A 22 -7.75 0.03 -17.16
CA TYR A 22 -6.74 1.05 -17.45
C TYR A 22 -6.09 1.58 -16.16
N VAL A 23 -6.91 1.93 -15.14
CA VAL A 23 -6.41 2.35 -13.81
C VAL A 23 -5.42 1.32 -13.26
N MET A 24 -5.79 0.03 -13.28
CA MET A 24 -4.96 -1.05 -12.77
C MET A 24 -3.71 -1.26 -13.62
N SER A 25 -3.79 -1.11 -14.93
CA SER A 25 -2.60 -1.21 -15.80
C SER A 25 -1.55 -0.14 -15.49
N LEU A 26 -1.99 1.09 -15.13
CA LEU A 26 -1.08 2.13 -14.66
C LEU A 26 -0.48 1.79 -13.29
N MET A 27 -1.29 1.27 -12.36
CA MET A 27 -0.80 0.82 -11.05
C MET A 27 0.27 -0.28 -11.18
N GLU A 28 0.11 -1.20 -12.13
CA GLU A 28 1.08 -2.25 -12.42
C GLU A 28 2.34 -1.69 -13.06
N LYS A 29 2.18 -0.92 -14.16
CA LYS A 29 3.28 -0.36 -14.94
C LYS A 29 4.23 0.51 -14.12
N TYR A 30 3.68 1.33 -13.21
CA TYR A 30 4.45 2.26 -12.38
C TYR A 30 4.69 1.76 -10.95
N ASN A 31 4.32 0.52 -10.65
CA ASN A 31 4.39 -0.10 -9.31
C ASN A 31 3.79 0.79 -8.19
N ILE A 32 2.67 1.45 -8.47
CA ILE A 32 1.96 2.33 -7.54
C ILE A 32 0.61 1.72 -7.13
N THR A 33 0.13 2.08 -5.96
CA THR A 33 -1.12 1.56 -5.38
C THR A 33 -2.21 2.62 -5.27
N LYS A 34 -1.92 3.84 -5.71
CA LYS A 34 -2.82 5.00 -5.62
C LYS A 34 -2.65 5.89 -6.84
N LEU A 35 -3.77 6.40 -7.33
CA LEU A 35 -3.81 7.33 -8.45
C LEU A 35 -4.75 8.48 -8.15
N PRO A 36 -4.30 9.74 -8.30
CA PRO A 36 -5.19 10.89 -8.33
C PRO A 36 -6.18 10.78 -9.49
N VAL A 37 -7.42 11.18 -9.25
CA VAL A 37 -8.42 11.41 -10.30
C VAL A 37 -8.48 12.90 -10.56
N VAL A 38 -8.19 13.30 -11.80
CA VAL A 38 -8.02 14.72 -12.18
C VAL A 38 -8.99 15.09 -13.30
N GLU A 39 -9.61 16.27 -13.20
CA GLU A 39 -10.40 16.92 -14.25
C GLU A 39 -9.97 18.38 -14.35
N ASP A 40 -9.71 18.86 -15.53
CA ASP A 40 -9.31 20.25 -15.81
C ASP A 40 -8.17 20.73 -14.91
N GLY A 41 -7.16 19.88 -14.68
CA GLY A 41 -6.03 20.14 -13.79
C GLY A 41 -6.31 20.03 -12.30
N ARG A 42 -7.58 19.85 -11.89
CA ARG A 42 -8.01 19.78 -10.49
C ARG A 42 -8.15 18.35 -10.02
N ILE A 43 -7.66 18.06 -8.85
CA ILE A 43 -7.88 16.75 -8.23
C ILE A 43 -9.30 16.67 -7.65
N ILE A 44 -10.05 15.63 -8.05
CA ILE A 44 -11.44 15.39 -7.63
C ILE A 44 -11.62 14.11 -6.83
N GLY A 45 -10.59 13.27 -6.74
CA GLY A 45 -10.63 12.02 -5.99
C GLY A 45 -9.31 11.28 -6.00
N ILE A 46 -9.25 10.18 -5.27
CA ILE A 46 -8.10 9.25 -5.24
C ILE A 46 -8.64 7.83 -5.39
N VAL A 47 -8.07 7.05 -6.32
CA VAL A 47 -8.33 5.62 -6.44
C VAL A 47 -7.19 4.86 -5.76
N THR A 48 -7.53 3.83 -4.97
CA THR A 48 -6.56 2.96 -4.30
C THR A 48 -6.81 1.48 -4.61
N ASP A 49 -5.76 0.66 -4.54
CA ASP A 49 -5.84 -0.80 -4.64
C ASP A 49 -6.83 -1.40 -3.63
N ASN A 50 -6.84 -0.87 -2.40
CA ASN A 50 -7.78 -1.24 -1.34
C ASN A 50 -9.25 -1.05 -1.79
N LYS A 51 -9.61 0.11 -2.37
CA LYS A 51 -10.98 0.38 -2.85
C LYS A 51 -11.34 -0.47 -4.07
N ILE A 52 -10.38 -0.76 -4.93
CA ILE A 52 -10.57 -1.70 -6.03
C ILE A 52 -10.83 -3.11 -5.50
N ALA A 53 -10.00 -3.60 -4.55
CA ALA A 53 -10.17 -4.90 -3.91
C ALA A 53 -11.54 -5.01 -3.23
N ASP A 54 -11.98 -3.96 -2.49
CA ASP A 54 -13.31 -3.92 -1.86
C ASP A 54 -14.43 -4.02 -2.90
N LYS A 55 -14.34 -3.22 -3.96
CA LYS A 55 -15.36 -3.19 -5.02
C LYS A 55 -15.47 -4.53 -5.76
N LEU A 56 -14.34 -5.10 -6.17
CA LEU A 56 -14.30 -6.33 -6.95
C LEU A 56 -14.56 -7.59 -6.11
N GLY A 57 -14.21 -7.56 -4.82
CA GLY A 57 -14.43 -8.67 -3.88
C GLY A 57 -15.88 -8.84 -3.41
N ARG A 58 -16.76 -7.87 -3.66
CA ARG A 58 -18.17 -7.94 -3.21
C ARG A 58 -18.91 -9.08 -3.90
N ILE A 59 -19.26 -10.11 -3.13
CA ILE A 59 -19.97 -11.32 -3.61
C ILE A 59 -21.36 -10.97 -4.16
N ARG A 60 -22.00 -9.91 -3.61
CA ARG A 60 -23.32 -9.44 -4.04
C ARG A 60 -23.29 -8.54 -5.28
N SER A 61 -22.10 -8.16 -5.77
CA SER A 61 -22.01 -7.39 -7.01
C SER A 61 -22.36 -8.27 -8.22
N ARG A 62 -22.90 -7.62 -9.28
CA ARG A 62 -23.33 -8.31 -10.51
C ARG A 62 -22.17 -8.90 -11.36
N GLY A 63 -20.99 -9.09 -10.80
CA GLY A 63 -19.85 -9.65 -11.50
C GLY A 63 -19.32 -8.79 -12.65
N VAL A 64 -19.55 -7.48 -12.61
CA VAL A 64 -19.11 -6.55 -13.64
C VAL A 64 -17.59 -6.58 -13.76
N PRO A 65 -17.03 -6.78 -14.95
CA PRO A 65 -15.57 -6.78 -15.15
C PRO A 65 -15.00 -5.37 -15.00
N PRO A 66 -13.71 -5.23 -14.62
CA PRO A 66 -13.06 -3.93 -14.44
C PRO A 66 -13.19 -2.98 -15.63
N ALA A 67 -13.11 -3.49 -16.86
CA ALA A 67 -13.27 -2.69 -18.09
C ALA A 67 -14.65 -2.04 -18.27
N ARG A 68 -15.64 -2.41 -17.45
CA ARG A 68 -16.98 -1.80 -17.44
C ARG A 68 -17.25 -0.98 -16.19
N MET A 69 -16.25 -0.73 -15.36
CA MET A 69 -16.32 0.11 -14.18
C MET A 69 -15.39 1.30 -14.35
N HIS A 70 -15.85 2.49 -14.05
CA HIS A 70 -15.05 3.71 -14.12
C HIS A 70 -14.38 4.04 -12.78
N ALA A 71 -13.29 4.80 -12.81
CA ALA A 71 -12.57 5.30 -11.64
C ALA A 71 -13.52 6.00 -10.65
N SER A 72 -14.53 6.73 -11.15
CA SER A 72 -15.56 7.38 -10.35
C SER A 72 -16.35 6.45 -9.42
N THR A 73 -16.40 5.14 -9.73
CA THR A 73 -17.15 4.15 -8.92
C THR A 73 -16.40 3.67 -7.68
N VAL A 74 -15.09 3.94 -7.59
CA VAL A 74 -14.20 3.51 -6.51
C VAL A 74 -13.38 4.64 -5.89
N MET A 75 -13.36 5.84 -6.51
CA MET A 75 -12.58 6.95 -5.99
C MET A 75 -13.12 7.44 -4.65
N GLU A 76 -12.22 7.78 -3.75
CA GLU A 76 -12.49 8.51 -2.53
C GLU A 76 -12.47 10.01 -2.82
N LYS A 77 -13.54 10.71 -2.39
CA LYS A 77 -13.68 12.16 -2.58
C LYS A 77 -13.23 12.97 -1.37
N LYS A 78 -13.05 12.31 -0.21
CA LYS A 78 -12.55 12.94 1.00
C LYS A 78 -11.06 12.64 1.12
N PHE A 79 -10.23 13.62 0.94
CA PHE A 79 -8.78 13.54 1.05
C PHE A 79 -8.21 14.91 1.41
N GLU A 80 -7.08 14.91 2.08
CA GLU A 80 -6.34 16.11 2.43
C GLU A 80 -5.52 16.59 1.22
N LYS A 81 -5.44 17.91 1.05
CA LYS A 81 -4.59 18.58 0.07
C LYS A 81 -3.55 19.38 0.84
N ILE A 82 -2.33 19.45 0.33
CA ILE A 82 -1.24 20.20 0.94
C ILE A 82 -0.65 21.21 -0.02
N SER A 83 0.02 22.23 0.54
CA SER A 83 0.75 23.24 -0.24
C SER A 83 2.22 22.82 -0.45
N PRO A 84 2.86 23.19 -1.58
CA PRO A 84 4.29 22.95 -1.77
C PRO A 84 5.18 23.70 -0.77
N ASP A 85 4.64 24.69 -0.07
CA ASP A 85 5.36 25.51 0.93
C ASP A 85 5.23 25.01 2.37
N MET A 86 4.43 23.97 2.62
CA MET A 86 4.33 23.34 3.94
C MET A 86 5.64 22.71 4.39
N ASP A 87 5.86 22.65 5.68
CA ASP A 87 7.05 22.03 6.24
C ASP A 87 6.91 20.50 6.36
N LEU A 88 8.03 19.81 6.18
CA LEU A 88 8.10 18.33 6.29
C LEU A 88 7.53 17.83 7.62
N VAL A 89 7.90 18.48 8.75
CA VAL A 89 7.42 18.06 10.08
C VAL A 89 5.89 18.13 10.18
N GLU A 90 5.28 19.13 9.54
CA GLU A 90 3.83 19.30 9.52
C GLU A 90 3.15 18.14 8.78
N ILE A 91 3.66 17.78 7.58
CA ILE A 91 3.09 16.69 6.81
C ILE A 91 3.37 15.31 7.40
N LEU A 92 4.48 15.13 8.15
CA LEU A 92 4.83 13.86 8.79
C LEU A 92 3.77 13.43 9.81
N LYS A 93 3.07 14.37 10.43
CA LYS A 93 1.96 14.07 11.34
C LYS A 93 0.80 13.36 10.63
N THR A 94 0.58 13.65 9.35
CA THR A 94 -0.44 12.98 8.53
C THR A 94 0.13 11.76 7.80
N VAL A 95 1.26 11.92 7.12
CA VAL A 95 1.92 10.84 6.35
C VAL A 95 2.39 9.70 7.26
N GLY A 96 2.77 10.00 8.50
CA GLY A 96 3.18 9.03 9.51
C GLY A 96 2.07 8.14 10.05
N GLU A 97 0.80 8.47 9.81
CA GLU A 97 -0.32 7.68 10.32
C GLU A 97 -0.54 6.36 9.54
N PRO A 98 -1.13 5.33 10.18
CA PRO A 98 -1.51 4.10 9.51
C PRO A 98 -2.50 4.33 8.37
N GLY A 99 -2.38 3.53 7.32
CA GLY A 99 -3.29 3.56 6.19
C GLY A 99 -2.64 4.06 4.90
N PRO A 100 -3.39 4.08 3.80
CA PRO A 100 -2.90 4.54 2.52
C PRO A 100 -2.75 6.07 2.55
N THR A 101 -1.51 6.54 2.48
CA THR A 101 -1.23 7.97 2.50
C THR A 101 -0.60 8.38 1.18
N MET A 102 -1.34 9.14 0.42
CA MET A 102 -0.88 9.97 -0.68
C MET A 102 -1.48 11.36 -0.45
N LEU A 103 -0.63 12.35 -0.29
CA LEU A 103 -1.02 13.75 -0.13
C LEU A 103 -0.85 14.47 -1.46
N PRO A 104 -1.94 14.85 -2.13
CA PRO A 104 -1.90 15.72 -3.30
C PRO A 104 -1.37 17.10 -2.94
N VAL A 105 -0.39 17.56 -3.69
CA VAL A 105 0.18 18.91 -3.55
C VAL A 105 -0.49 19.81 -4.57
N VAL A 106 -1.09 20.91 -4.10
CA VAL A 106 -1.85 21.82 -4.95
C VAL A 106 -1.38 23.27 -4.84
N VAL A 107 -1.50 24.01 -5.95
CA VAL A 107 -1.40 25.48 -5.97
C VAL A 107 -2.77 26.00 -6.44
N GLY A 108 -3.46 26.69 -5.54
CA GLY A 108 -4.89 26.92 -5.70
C GLY A 108 -5.65 25.59 -5.75
N GLU A 109 -6.34 25.31 -6.85
CA GLU A 109 -7.05 24.04 -7.08
C GLU A 109 -6.26 23.05 -7.95
N ASN A 110 -5.15 23.48 -8.56
CA ASN A 110 -4.40 22.69 -9.53
C ASN A 110 -3.42 21.73 -8.85
N LEU A 111 -3.43 20.47 -9.27
CA LEU A 111 -2.50 19.46 -8.83
C LEU A 111 -1.10 19.73 -9.43
N VAL A 112 -0.09 19.91 -8.57
CA VAL A 112 1.30 20.21 -8.98
C VAL A 112 2.29 19.13 -8.53
N GLY A 113 1.85 18.17 -7.72
CA GLY A 113 2.67 17.07 -7.23
C GLY A 113 1.90 16.15 -6.31
N VAL A 114 2.57 15.12 -5.84
CA VAL A 114 2.09 14.23 -4.78
C VAL A 114 3.22 13.92 -3.81
N VAL A 115 2.89 13.70 -2.54
CA VAL A 115 3.81 13.14 -1.55
C VAL A 115 3.24 11.84 -1.01
N THR A 116 4.08 10.82 -0.95
CA THR A 116 3.76 9.52 -0.37
C THR A 116 4.80 9.16 0.70
N LYS A 117 4.56 8.10 1.45
CA LYS A 117 5.56 7.57 2.39
C LYS A 117 6.89 7.22 1.71
N ALA A 118 6.84 6.79 0.44
CA ALA A 118 8.06 6.44 -0.30
C ALA A 118 8.97 7.63 -0.54
N ASP A 119 8.40 8.82 -0.75
CA ASP A 119 9.18 10.03 -1.02
C ASP A 119 9.91 10.55 0.23
N VAL A 120 9.44 10.18 1.42
CA VAL A 120 10.00 10.62 2.71
C VAL A 120 11.03 9.63 3.28
N ILE A 121 10.90 8.32 3.01
CA ILE A 121 11.79 7.28 3.53
C ILE A 121 13.29 7.56 3.28
N PRO A 122 13.74 8.14 2.15
CA PRO A 122 15.14 8.48 1.93
C PRO A 122 15.75 9.41 2.98
N LEU A 123 14.92 10.09 3.77
CA LEU A 123 15.35 10.98 4.86
C LEU A 123 15.67 10.24 6.17
N VAL A 124 15.27 8.97 6.30
CA VAL A 124 15.55 8.15 7.48
C VAL A 124 17.04 7.74 7.49
N LYS A 125 17.80 8.23 8.46
CA LYS A 125 19.26 8.04 8.58
C LYS A 125 19.71 7.41 9.90
N SER A 126 18.76 7.03 10.77
CA SER A 126 19.03 6.52 12.11
C SER A 126 19.81 5.21 12.09
N GLU A 127 20.89 5.15 12.86
CA GLU A 127 21.70 3.96 13.07
C GLU A 127 21.22 3.11 14.27
N GLU A 128 20.13 3.52 14.92
CA GLU A 128 19.51 2.71 15.98
C GLU A 128 19.06 1.35 15.45
N ASN A 129 19.04 0.35 16.35
CA ASN A 129 18.65 -1.00 15.97
C ASN A 129 17.15 -1.06 15.60
N ILE A 130 16.82 -1.88 14.61
CA ILE A 130 15.44 -2.03 14.10
C ILE A 130 14.45 -2.49 15.18
N LYS A 131 14.91 -3.14 16.24
CA LYS A 131 14.10 -3.57 17.38
C LYS A 131 13.39 -2.44 18.09
N GLU A 132 13.93 -1.21 18.02
CA GLU A 132 13.34 -0.03 18.64
C GLU A 132 12.00 0.40 18.02
N ILE A 133 11.77 0.01 16.75
CA ILE A 133 10.59 0.42 16.01
C ILE A 133 9.75 -0.74 15.47
N MET A 134 10.27 -1.98 15.44
CA MET A 134 9.53 -3.11 14.89
C MET A 134 8.31 -3.47 15.75
N SER A 135 7.22 -3.81 15.11
CA SER A 135 6.05 -4.42 15.75
C SER A 135 6.27 -5.91 15.93
N THR A 136 6.22 -6.39 17.18
CA THR A 136 6.39 -7.82 17.51
C THR A 136 5.08 -8.61 17.50
N ASN A 137 3.93 -7.91 17.63
CA ASN A 137 2.61 -8.54 17.50
C ASN A 137 2.22 -8.62 16.02
N VAL A 138 2.74 -9.62 15.32
CA VAL A 138 2.59 -9.76 13.88
C VAL A 138 1.33 -10.54 13.54
N ILE A 139 0.44 -9.93 12.77
CA ILE A 139 -0.70 -10.63 12.17
C ILE A 139 -0.22 -11.31 10.90
N THR A 140 -0.37 -12.62 10.83
CA THR A 140 0.08 -13.47 9.72
C THR A 140 -1.05 -14.31 9.17
N VAL A 141 -0.86 -14.87 7.98
CA VAL A 141 -1.76 -15.89 7.39
C VAL A 141 -0.94 -17.07 6.90
N LYS A 142 -1.59 -18.24 6.80
CA LYS A 142 -0.99 -19.43 6.18
C LYS A 142 -1.24 -19.44 4.67
N PRO A 143 -0.39 -20.13 3.88
CA PRO A 143 -0.59 -20.24 2.43
C PRO A 143 -1.96 -20.82 2.04
N GLU A 144 -2.49 -21.77 2.81
CA GLU A 144 -3.75 -22.47 2.56
C GLU A 144 -5.00 -21.69 3.01
N GLU A 145 -4.82 -20.58 3.74
CA GLU A 145 -5.95 -19.77 4.16
C GLU A 145 -6.61 -19.06 2.98
N ARG A 146 -7.90 -18.79 3.12
CA ARG A 146 -8.67 -18.14 2.07
C ARG A 146 -8.30 -16.66 1.96
N VAL A 147 -8.23 -16.17 0.73
CA VAL A 147 -7.96 -14.73 0.44
C VAL A 147 -9.00 -13.82 1.11
N ILE A 148 -10.26 -14.25 1.19
CA ILE A 148 -11.30 -13.48 1.90
C ILE A 148 -11.03 -13.36 3.40
N HIS A 149 -10.37 -14.34 4.02
CA HIS A 149 -9.94 -14.25 5.42
C HIS A 149 -8.78 -13.28 5.58
N ALA A 150 -7.74 -13.39 4.74
CA ALA A 150 -6.64 -12.43 4.72
C ALA A 150 -7.15 -11.00 4.53
N ARG A 151 -8.07 -10.79 3.59
CA ARG A 151 -8.71 -9.48 3.35
C ARG A 151 -9.43 -8.95 4.58
N ARG A 152 -10.17 -9.83 5.29
CA ARG A 152 -10.86 -9.44 6.53
C ARG A 152 -9.87 -9.02 7.61
N LEU A 153 -8.80 -9.77 7.83
CA LEU A 153 -7.75 -9.40 8.78
C LEU A 153 -7.14 -8.03 8.45
N MET A 154 -6.90 -7.74 7.17
CA MET A 154 -6.40 -6.43 6.74
C MET A 154 -7.38 -5.30 7.09
N ILE A 155 -8.67 -5.49 6.84
CA ILE A 155 -9.71 -4.48 7.13
C ILE A 155 -9.86 -4.27 8.64
N ASP A 156 -10.02 -5.37 9.40
CA ASP A 156 -10.30 -5.33 10.84
C ASP A 156 -9.13 -4.69 11.63
N ASN A 157 -7.90 -4.81 11.12
CA ASN A 157 -6.69 -4.27 11.76
C ASN A 157 -6.12 -3.03 11.08
N ASN A 158 -6.80 -2.50 10.05
CA ASN A 158 -6.33 -1.34 9.27
C ASN A 158 -4.89 -1.49 8.74
N ILE A 159 -4.56 -2.68 8.20
CA ILE A 159 -3.27 -3.00 7.60
C ILE A 159 -3.43 -3.41 6.14
N ALA A 160 -2.47 -3.06 5.29
CA ALA A 160 -2.53 -3.29 3.85
C ALA A 160 -1.75 -4.52 3.39
N ARG A 161 -1.04 -5.20 4.28
CA ARG A 161 -0.16 -6.33 3.97
C ARG A 161 -0.08 -7.30 5.12
N LEU A 162 0.06 -8.60 4.78
CA LEU A 162 0.25 -9.68 5.75
C LEU A 162 1.43 -10.55 5.32
N PRO A 163 2.37 -10.87 6.23
CA PRO A 163 3.31 -11.95 6.02
C PRO A 163 2.56 -13.28 5.91
N VAL A 164 2.96 -14.08 4.94
CA VAL A 164 2.50 -15.46 4.79
C VAL A 164 3.52 -16.36 5.45
N VAL A 165 3.07 -17.15 6.45
CA VAL A 165 3.97 -17.92 7.33
C VAL A 165 3.60 -19.39 7.30
N GLU A 166 4.61 -20.25 7.15
CA GLU A 166 4.53 -21.70 7.24
C GLU A 166 5.62 -22.19 8.20
N ASP A 167 5.26 -22.95 9.21
CA ASP A 167 6.16 -23.47 10.27
C ASP A 167 7.02 -22.38 10.96
N GLY A 168 6.43 -21.19 11.12
CA GLY A 168 7.07 -20.02 11.73
C GLY A 168 7.97 -19.22 10.78
N LYS A 169 8.22 -19.69 9.55
CA LYS A 169 9.05 -19.02 8.54
C LYS A 169 8.20 -18.22 7.58
N VAL A 170 8.71 -17.06 7.17
CA VAL A 170 8.04 -16.22 6.17
C VAL A 170 8.29 -16.80 4.78
N VAL A 171 7.22 -17.27 4.14
CA VAL A 171 7.27 -17.88 2.79
C VAL A 171 6.77 -16.95 1.69
N GLY A 172 6.08 -15.87 2.05
CA GLY A 172 5.54 -14.91 1.10
C GLY A 172 4.94 -13.68 1.77
N MET A 173 4.42 -12.79 0.94
CA MET A 173 3.65 -11.61 1.34
C MET A 173 2.36 -11.53 0.52
N VAL A 174 1.26 -11.12 1.14
CA VAL A 174 0.02 -10.79 0.45
C VAL A 174 -0.42 -9.37 0.82
N SER A 175 -0.86 -8.59 -0.16
CA SER A 175 -1.32 -7.22 0.06
C SER A 175 -2.65 -6.93 -0.64
N ASP A 176 -3.22 -5.76 -0.36
CA ASP A 176 -4.41 -5.25 -1.07
C ASP A 176 -4.21 -5.22 -2.58
N LYS A 177 -2.98 -4.96 -3.06
CA LYS A 177 -2.63 -4.97 -4.49
C LYS A 177 -2.82 -6.36 -5.08
N GLU A 178 -2.18 -7.41 -4.51
CA GLU A 178 -2.33 -8.78 -5.00
C GLU A 178 -3.80 -9.22 -4.99
N ILE A 179 -4.55 -8.88 -3.94
CA ILE A 179 -5.98 -9.20 -3.83
C ILE A 179 -6.79 -8.49 -4.92
N ALA A 180 -6.54 -7.19 -5.16
CA ALA A 180 -7.24 -6.41 -6.18
C ALA A 180 -7.02 -7.01 -7.58
N PHE A 181 -5.75 -7.33 -7.91
CA PHE A 181 -5.39 -7.93 -9.19
C PHE A 181 -5.96 -9.34 -9.37
N ALA A 182 -5.94 -10.16 -8.33
CA ALA A 182 -6.54 -11.50 -8.36
C ALA A 182 -8.05 -11.43 -8.61
N PHE A 183 -8.76 -10.54 -7.93
CA PHE A 183 -10.20 -10.36 -8.14
C PHE A 183 -10.51 -9.78 -9.54
N ALA A 184 -9.69 -8.85 -10.03
CA ALA A 184 -9.85 -8.30 -11.39
C ALA A 184 -9.68 -9.37 -12.45
N ASN A 185 -8.62 -10.18 -12.34
CA ASN A 185 -8.35 -11.29 -13.24
C ASN A 185 -9.47 -12.33 -13.23
N LEU A 186 -9.97 -12.68 -12.04
CA LEU A 186 -11.11 -13.59 -11.88
C LEU A 186 -12.37 -13.02 -12.56
N ARG A 187 -12.68 -11.71 -12.34
CA ARG A 187 -13.82 -11.04 -12.95
C ARG A 187 -13.73 -10.98 -14.48
N LYS A 188 -12.53 -10.90 -15.03
CA LYS A 188 -12.28 -10.89 -16.48
C LYS A 188 -12.44 -12.28 -17.11
N ASN A 189 -11.93 -13.33 -16.45
CA ASN A 189 -11.70 -14.63 -17.08
C ASN A 189 -12.68 -15.73 -16.65
N VAL A 190 -13.46 -15.52 -15.60
CA VAL A 190 -14.41 -16.52 -15.07
C VAL A 190 -15.83 -16.10 -15.36
N SER A 191 -16.66 -17.02 -15.84
CA SER A 191 -18.09 -16.78 -16.09
C SER A 191 -18.83 -16.39 -14.80
N LEU A 192 -19.83 -15.51 -14.90
CA LEU A 192 -20.59 -14.94 -13.77
C LEU A 192 -21.08 -16.02 -12.78
N ARG A 193 -21.54 -17.15 -13.30
CA ARG A 193 -22.07 -18.28 -12.50
C ARG A 193 -21.03 -18.83 -11.53
N HIS A 194 -19.75 -18.82 -11.88
CA HIS A 194 -18.68 -19.44 -11.09
C HIS A 194 -17.84 -18.42 -10.28
N GLN A 195 -17.96 -17.12 -10.54
CA GLN A 195 -17.13 -16.10 -9.92
C GLN A 195 -17.22 -16.14 -8.39
N ASN A 196 -18.43 -16.19 -7.83
CA ASN A 196 -18.61 -16.16 -6.38
C ASN A 196 -17.99 -17.38 -5.69
N ASN A 197 -18.11 -18.55 -6.30
CA ASN A 197 -17.50 -19.77 -5.77
C ASN A 197 -15.96 -19.68 -5.83
N ARG A 198 -15.41 -19.18 -6.94
CA ARG A 198 -13.97 -19.01 -7.09
C ARG A 198 -13.40 -17.97 -6.12
N ILE A 199 -14.06 -16.82 -5.90
CA ILE A 199 -13.65 -15.82 -4.91
C ILE A 199 -13.61 -16.43 -3.50
N ARG A 200 -14.65 -17.20 -3.12
CA ARG A 200 -14.73 -17.82 -1.79
C ARG A 200 -13.64 -18.87 -1.54
N ASN A 201 -13.20 -19.56 -2.58
CA ASN A 201 -12.28 -20.69 -2.47
C ASN A 201 -10.83 -20.34 -2.87
N MET A 202 -10.56 -19.11 -3.31
CA MET A 202 -9.21 -18.65 -3.60
C MET A 202 -8.36 -18.66 -2.33
N ILE A 203 -7.18 -19.26 -2.38
CA ILE A 203 -6.26 -19.36 -1.25
C ILE A 203 -5.10 -18.38 -1.42
N VAL A 204 -4.45 -18.02 -0.31
CA VAL A 204 -3.37 -17.03 -0.27
C VAL A 204 -2.19 -17.45 -1.13
N ARG A 205 -1.83 -18.74 -1.15
CA ARG A 205 -0.76 -19.31 -1.98
C ARG A 205 -0.90 -18.95 -3.46
N ASP A 206 -2.13 -18.87 -3.97
CA ASP A 206 -2.40 -18.62 -5.40
C ASP A 206 -2.06 -17.19 -5.82
N ILE A 207 -1.97 -16.25 -4.87
CA ILE A 207 -1.83 -14.81 -5.15
C ILE A 207 -0.67 -14.13 -4.43
N MET A 208 -0.08 -14.76 -3.40
CA MET A 208 1.02 -14.18 -2.65
C MET A 208 2.26 -13.96 -3.52
N LYS A 209 3.04 -12.94 -3.19
CA LYS A 209 4.41 -12.80 -3.70
C LYS A 209 5.34 -13.70 -2.90
N SER A 210 6.07 -14.56 -3.59
CA SER A 210 7.04 -15.49 -3.01
C SER A 210 8.29 -15.55 -3.91
N PRO A 211 9.51 -15.61 -3.32
CA PRO A 211 9.79 -15.50 -1.89
C PRO A 211 9.56 -14.09 -1.34
N ALA A 212 9.33 -14.00 -0.02
CA ALA A 212 9.29 -12.71 0.66
C ALA A 212 10.69 -12.13 0.85
N ILE A 213 10.81 -10.81 0.74
CA ILE A 213 12.01 -10.10 1.18
C ILE A 213 11.93 -9.97 2.70
N THR A 214 12.95 -10.39 3.40
CA THR A 214 13.07 -10.35 4.86
C THR A 214 14.41 -9.75 5.28
N ALA A 215 14.52 -9.32 6.53
CA ALA A 215 15.82 -8.90 7.10
C ALA A 215 16.01 -9.50 8.50
N ARG A 216 17.27 -9.53 8.96
CA ARG A 216 17.63 -9.96 10.31
C ARG A 216 17.31 -8.87 11.33
N ASP A 217 17.12 -9.27 12.59
CA ASP A 217 16.78 -8.36 13.69
C ASP A 217 17.98 -7.57 14.26
N ASN A 218 19.15 -7.68 13.62
CA ASN A 218 20.37 -6.95 13.98
C ASN A 218 20.69 -5.79 13.03
N ILE A 219 19.85 -5.48 12.05
CA ILE A 219 20.04 -4.34 11.16
C ILE A 219 19.68 -3.01 11.82
N SER A 220 20.19 -1.92 11.28
CA SER A 220 19.79 -0.56 11.65
C SER A 220 18.48 -0.13 10.99
N ILE A 221 17.86 0.92 11.55
CA ILE A 221 16.67 1.57 10.96
C ILE A 221 16.99 2.09 9.55
N ARG A 222 18.18 2.67 9.34
CA ARG A 222 18.66 3.12 8.02
C ARG A 222 18.75 1.97 7.02
N GLU A 223 19.35 0.83 7.41
CA GLU A 223 19.44 -0.34 6.54
C GLU A 223 18.05 -0.87 6.16
N CYS A 224 17.11 -0.89 7.11
CA CYS A 224 15.72 -1.24 6.82
C CYS A 224 15.09 -0.29 5.79
N ALA A 225 15.28 1.01 5.94
CA ALA A 225 14.81 2.00 4.97
C ALA A 225 15.42 1.76 3.58
N GLN A 226 16.71 1.48 3.51
CA GLN A 226 17.42 1.18 2.26
C GLN A 226 16.86 -0.07 1.56
N ILE A 227 16.64 -1.17 2.30
CA ILE A 227 16.04 -2.40 1.76
C ILE A 227 14.63 -2.09 1.19
N MET A 228 13.84 -1.27 1.89
CA MET A 228 12.51 -0.90 1.41
C MET A 228 12.53 -0.05 0.13
N ILE A 229 13.54 0.82 -0.02
CA ILE A 229 13.72 1.66 -1.22
C ILE A 229 14.15 0.78 -2.40
N GLU A 230 15.22 0.00 -2.24
CA GLU A 230 15.81 -0.82 -3.31
C GLU A 230 14.84 -1.86 -3.87
N ASN A 231 13.95 -2.38 -3.02
CA ASN A 231 12.99 -3.41 -3.41
C ASN A 231 11.57 -2.85 -3.62
N GLU A 232 11.37 -1.55 -3.50
CA GLU A 232 10.08 -0.86 -3.65
C GLU A 232 8.97 -1.44 -2.76
N ILE A 233 9.33 -1.96 -1.57
CA ILE A 233 8.39 -2.56 -0.62
C ILE A 233 8.01 -1.58 0.49
N GLY A 234 6.84 -1.77 1.09
CA GLY A 234 6.35 -0.91 2.18
C GLY A 234 6.14 -1.65 3.50
N CYS A 235 6.58 -2.91 3.58
CA CYS A 235 6.58 -3.74 4.78
C CYS A 235 7.73 -4.74 4.66
N LEU A 236 8.53 -4.85 5.71
CA LEU A 236 9.66 -5.75 5.79
C LEU A 236 9.47 -6.68 7.00
N PRO A 237 9.23 -7.97 6.80
CA PRO A 237 9.27 -8.95 7.88
C PRO A 237 10.68 -9.08 8.43
N ILE A 238 10.80 -9.08 9.75
CA ILE A 238 12.06 -9.24 10.49
C ILE A 238 12.12 -10.66 11.05
N VAL A 239 13.22 -11.35 10.79
CA VAL A 239 13.43 -12.74 11.18
C VAL A 239 14.61 -12.88 12.13
N GLY A 240 14.53 -13.87 13.01
CA GLY A 240 15.62 -14.22 13.93
C GLY A 240 16.69 -15.12 13.29
N GLY A 241 17.67 -15.54 14.08
CA GLY A 241 18.73 -16.48 13.64
C GLY A 241 18.20 -17.85 13.21
N ASP A 242 16.99 -18.24 13.68
CA ASP A 242 16.26 -19.44 13.33
C ASP A 242 15.35 -19.31 12.08
N ASP A 243 15.48 -18.21 11.35
CA ASP A 243 14.64 -17.81 10.20
C ASP A 243 13.14 -17.62 10.51
N LYS A 244 12.75 -17.67 11.79
CA LYS A 244 11.38 -17.44 12.19
C LYS A 244 11.09 -15.95 12.30
N ILE A 245 9.83 -15.60 12.00
CA ILE A 245 9.37 -14.21 12.11
C ILE A 245 9.45 -13.73 13.57
N LYS A 246 10.05 -12.56 13.78
CA LYS A 246 10.17 -11.87 15.07
C LYS A 246 9.37 -10.59 15.13
N GLY A 247 9.17 -9.96 13.99
CA GLY A 247 8.46 -8.71 13.89
C GLY A 247 8.22 -8.29 12.45
N VAL A 248 7.62 -7.14 12.29
CA VAL A 248 7.50 -6.44 11.01
C VAL A 248 7.80 -4.97 11.18
N VAL A 249 8.37 -4.36 10.16
CA VAL A 249 8.54 -2.91 10.06
C VAL A 249 7.85 -2.44 8.80
N THR A 250 7.14 -1.32 8.91
CA THR A 250 6.47 -0.66 7.79
C THR A 250 7.06 0.73 7.55
N ARG A 251 6.74 1.32 6.39
CA ARG A 251 7.06 2.73 6.14
C ARG A 251 6.49 3.66 7.21
N THR A 252 5.34 3.30 7.81
CA THR A 252 4.72 4.06 8.90
C THR A 252 5.64 4.11 10.13
N ASP A 253 6.25 2.99 10.50
CA ASP A 253 7.13 2.90 11.67
C ASP A 253 8.39 3.74 11.46
N LEU A 254 8.97 3.69 10.24
CA LEU A 254 10.11 4.51 9.86
C LEU A 254 9.80 6.01 9.93
N LEU A 255 8.64 6.44 9.42
CA LEU A 255 8.25 7.85 9.43
C LEU A 255 7.90 8.35 10.83
N LYS A 256 7.30 7.51 11.67
CA LYS A 256 7.07 7.85 13.08
C LYS A 256 8.37 8.04 13.85
N HIS A 257 9.37 7.22 13.56
CA HIS A 257 10.70 7.38 14.14
C HIS A 257 11.37 8.67 13.66
N LEU A 258 11.34 8.95 12.35
CA LEU A 258 11.86 10.20 11.78
C LEU A 258 11.22 11.44 12.41
N LEU A 259 9.90 11.43 12.59
CA LEU A 259 9.19 12.54 13.25
C LEU A 259 9.71 12.77 14.67
N LYS A 260 9.87 11.70 15.47
CA LYS A 260 10.43 11.80 16.83
C LYS A 260 11.84 12.35 16.86
N GLU A 261 12.69 12.01 15.89
CA GLU A 261 14.04 12.55 15.79
C GLU A 261 14.01 14.06 15.48
N LEU A 262 13.16 14.48 14.53
CA LEU A 262 13.02 15.89 14.14
C LEU A 262 12.39 16.78 15.22
N GLU A 263 11.60 16.21 16.14
CA GLU A 263 11.02 16.94 17.28
C GLU A 263 11.99 17.08 18.45
N LYS A 264 13.08 16.29 18.47
CA LYS A 264 14.11 16.35 19.54
C LYS A 264 15.29 17.27 19.20
N GLY A 265 15.53 17.53 17.91
CA GLY A 265 16.61 18.37 17.42
C GLY A 265 16.14 19.77 17.06
#